data_d15e2c339215a95ee671c6a65b2c6035
#
_entry.id   d15e2c339215a95ee671c6a65b2c6035
#
_cell.length_a   1.000
_cell.length_b   1.000
_cell.length_c   1.000
_cell.angle_alpha   90.00
_cell.angle_beta   90.00
_cell.angle_gamma   90.00
#
_symmetry.space_group_name_H-M   'P 1'
#
loop_
_entity.id
_entity.type
_entity.pdbx_description
1 polymer ?
#
loop_
_entity_poly.entity_id
_entity_poly.type
_entity_poly.pdbx_seq_one_letter_code
_entity_poly.pdbx_strand_id
1 'polypeptide(L)'
;MDERSTGLILRTRPLTETSLIVHWLTPDLGRVATVAKGARRPKSPFRGKLDLFYEAEFSFARSRKSELHTLREVVLGDTHSRLRENLGWLQQASYFTALVEQTTETETPLPKVYQLMRDVLARLCAAAPNPRTVFAFELKLLEELGLGPEPNDTSLSAGARQVAGALTRSDWDGIARLKLSEAQVRELRQFLHGFMIDNLERIPPARTAALNAT
;
A
#
# COMPACT_ATOMS: atom_id res chain seq x y z
N MET A 1 27.05 -9.49 -7.93
CA MET A 1 26.50 -8.61 -8.98
C MET A 1 25.44 -7.75 -8.29
N ASP A 2 25.44 -6.44 -8.53
CA ASP A 2 24.40 -5.58 -7.97
C ASP A 2 23.16 -5.66 -8.86
N GLU A 3 21.99 -5.83 -8.24
CA GLU A 3 20.68 -5.82 -8.88
C GLU A 3 20.09 -4.42 -8.84
N ARG A 4 19.23 -4.08 -9.80
CA ARG A 4 18.52 -2.80 -9.88
C ARG A 4 17.03 -3.05 -10.04
N SER A 5 16.24 -2.21 -9.41
CA SER A 5 14.78 -2.16 -9.56
C SER A 5 14.24 -0.76 -9.27
N THR A 6 13.01 -0.53 -9.62
CA THR A 6 12.22 0.60 -9.13
C THR A 6 11.31 0.10 -8.03
N GLY A 7 11.14 0.87 -6.97
CA GLY A 7 10.29 0.45 -5.87
C GLY A 7 9.69 1.60 -5.08
N LEU A 8 8.59 1.29 -4.43
CA LEU A 8 7.90 2.14 -3.46
C LEU A 8 8.35 1.74 -2.05
N ILE A 9 8.77 2.70 -1.24
CA ILE A 9 9.14 2.46 0.16
C ILE A 9 7.86 2.27 0.98
N LEU A 10 7.63 1.05 1.45
CA LEU A 10 6.51 0.71 2.31
C LEU A 10 6.79 1.04 3.77
N ARG A 11 8.02 0.77 4.21
CA ARG A 11 8.41 0.98 5.61
C ARG A 11 9.92 1.20 5.74
N THR A 12 10.28 2.04 6.71
CA THR A 12 11.66 2.15 7.19
C THR A 12 11.72 1.89 8.68
N ARG A 13 12.78 1.23 9.14
CA ARG A 13 13.02 1.03 10.58
C ARG A 13 14.50 1.08 10.91
N PRO A 14 14.88 1.59 12.09
CA PRO A 14 16.25 1.52 12.55
C PRO A 14 16.73 0.07 12.68
N LEU A 15 17.94 -0.22 12.16
CA LEU A 15 18.63 -1.48 12.39
C LEU A 15 19.71 -1.29 13.45
N THR A 16 20.46 -0.18 13.36
CA THR A 16 21.47 0.25 14.31
C THR A 16 21.35 1.77 14.51
N GLU A 17 22.19 2.36 15.34
CA GLU A 17 22.23 3.82 15.50
C GLU A 17 22.44 4.55 14.16
N THR A 18 23.14 3.96 13.22
CA THR A 18 23.49 4.60 11.93
C THR A 18 22.81 3.99 10.71
N SER A 19 22.18 2.83 10.80
CA SER A 19 21.65 2.09 9.64
C SER A 19 20.14 1.94 9.70
N LEU A 20 19.51 1.89 8.52
CA LEU A 20 18.08 1.63 8.36
C LEU A 20 17.85 0.31 7.63
N ILE A 21 16.78 -0.38 7.96
CA ILE A 21 16.13 -1.36 7.07
C ILE A 21 15.07 -0.60 6.28
N VAL A 22 15.05 -0.81 4.96
CA VAL A 22 14.08 -0.25 4.04
C VAL A 22 13.34 -1.39 3.37
N HIS A 23 12.01 -1.40 3.49
CA HIS A 23 11.13 -2.36 2.84
C HIS A 23 10.56 -1.72 1.59
N TRP A 24 10.76 -2.38 0.47
CA TRP A 24 10.34 -1.95 -0.85
C TRP A 24 9.22 -2.84 -1.39
N LEU A 25 8.30 -2.26 -2.13
CA LEU A 25 7.44 -2.97 -3.06
C LEU A 25 7.92 -2.66 -4.46
N THR A 26 8.20 -3.68 -5.25
CA THR A 26 8.71 -3.55 -6.62
C THR A 26 7.81 -4.30 -7.60
N PRO A 27 7.78 -3.92 -8.89
CA PRO A 27 6.97 -4.63 -9.88
C PRO A 27 7.55 -5.98 -10.28
N ASP A 28 8.86 -6.13 -10.23
CA ASP A 28 9.64 -7.24 -10.80
C ASP A 28 10.18 -8.22 -9.77
N LEU A 29 10.42 -7.77 -8.52
CA LEU A 29 10.99 -8.59 -7.46
C LEU A 29 10.01 -8.83 -6.30
N GLY A 30 8.79 -8.25 -6.35
CA GLY A 30 7.87 -8.29 -5.23
C GLY A 30 8.34 -7.42 -4.06
N ARG A 31 8.10 -7.86 -2.82
CA ARG A 31 8.62 -7.15 -1.65
C ARG A 31 10.07 -7.56 -1.36
N VAL A 32 10.95 -6.58 -1.25
CA VAL A 32 12.35 -6.81 -0.86
C VAL A 32 12.74 -5.93 0.32
N ALA A 33 13.65 -6.41 1.14
CA ALA A 33 14.19 -5.67 2.28
C ALA A 33 15.69 -5.40 2.10
N THR A 34 16.10 -4.15 2.32
CA THR A 34 17.48 -3.74 2.17
C THR A 34 18.01 -3.01 3.40
N VAL A 35 19.30 -3.19 3.72
CA VAL A 35 20.01 -2.41 4.74
C VAL A 35 20.70 -1.24 4.08
N ALA A 36 20.30 -0.04 4.44
CA ALA A 36 20.99 1.21 4.11
C ALA A 36 22.02 1.51 5.20
N LYS A 37 23.25 1.01 5.02
CA LYS A 37 24.34 1.20 5.98
C LYS A 37 24.72 2.68 6.08
N GLY A 38 24.78 3.21 7.30
CA GLY A 38 25.15 4.60 7.54
C GLY A 38 24.08 5.62 7.09
N ALA A 39 22.86 5.19 6.77
CA ALA A 39 21.79 6.08 6.26
C ALA A 39 21.45 7.23 7.21
N ARG A 40 21.63 7.02 8.52
CA ARG A 40 21.33 8.02 9.56
C ARG A 40 22.50 8.95 9.87
N ARG A 41 23.64 8.78 9.22
CA ARG A 41 24.81 9.67 9.41
C ARG A 41 24.57 11.03 8.71
N PRO A 42 25.07 12.15 9.23
CA PRO A 42 24.85 13.49 8.63
C PRO A 42 25.30 13.62 7.16
N LYS A 43 26.39 12.91 6.80
CA LYS A 43 26.96 12.92 5.44
C LYS A 43 26.57 11.68 4.63
N SER A 44 25.43 11.04 4.93
CA SER A 44 24.99 9.85 4.23
C SER A 44 24.58 10.15 2.79
N PRO A 45 24.94 9.29 1.79
CA PRO A 45 24.43 9.40 0.42
C PRO A 45 22.92 9.12 0.32
N PHE A 46 22.33 8.55 1.38
CA PHE A 46 20.91 8.24 1.50
C PHE A 46 20.09 9.35 2.18
N ARG A 47 20.74 10.44 2.63
CA ARG A 47 20.05 11.51 3.35
C ARG A 47 18.91 12.11 2.53
N GLY A 48 17.70 12.14 3.11
CA GLY A 48 16.51 12.68 2.47
C GLY A 48 15.93 11.80 1.34
N LYS A 49 16.46 10.58 1.14
CA LYS A 49 16.03 9.68 0.06
C LYS A 49 15.24 8.47 0.52
N LEU A 50 15.20 8.20 1.82
CA LEU A 50 14.59 7.00 2.38
C LEU A 50 13.46 7.38 3.33
N ASP A 51 12.29 7.67 2.78
CA ASP A 51 11.10 7.96 3.59
C ASP A 51 9.88 7.21 3.05
N LEU A 52 8.84 7.10 3.87
CA LEU A 52 7.61 6.38 3.52
C LEU A 52 6.98 6.95 2.25
N PHE A 53 6.50 6.06 1.42
CA PHE A 53 5.79 6.33 0.16
C PHE A 53 6.68 6.94 -0.95
N TYR A 54 8.00 7.09 -0.74
CA TYR A 54 8.90 7.49 -1.82
C TYR A 54 9.01 6.37 -2.84
N GLU A 55 8.83 6.71 -4.11
CA GLU A 55 9.18 5.87 -5.24
C GLU A 55 10.59 6.24 -5.71
N ALA A 56 11.44 5.25 -5.91
CA ALA A 56 12.82 5.46 -6.28
C ALA A 56 13.36 4.29 -7.12
N GLU A 57 14.31 4.59 -8.00
CA GLU A 57 15.20 3.57 -8.53
C GLU A 57 16.28 3.27 -7.49
N PHE A 58 16.57 2.02 -7.28
CA PHE A 58 17.59 1.61 -6.33
C PHE A 58 18.41 0.42 -6.83
N SER A 59 19.65 0.33 -6.34
CA SER A 59 20.49 -0.84 -6.55
C SER A 59 20.90 -1.46 -5.21
N PHE A 60 21.04 -2.77 -5.20
CA PHE A 60 21.39 -3.52 -4.01
C PHE A 60 22.23 -4.75 -4.33
N ALA A 61 23.10 -5.13 -3.38
CA ALA A 61 23.79 -6.42 -3.44
C ALA A 61 22.93 -7.48 -2.74
N ARG A 62 22.53 -8.51 -3.50
CA ARG A 62 21.74 -9.62 -2.97
C ARG A 62 22.54 -10.39 -1.92
N SER A 63 21.93 -10.63 -0.78
CA SER A 63 22.48 -11.53 0.24
C SER A 63 22.20 -12.99 -0.15
N ARG A 64 23.18 -13.86 0.08
CA ARG A 64 23.03 -15.32 -0.08
C ARG A 64 22.62 -16.02 1.21
N LYS A 65 22.63 -15.28 2.33
CA LYS A 65 22.45 -15.86 3.68
C LYS A 65 21.18 -15.39 4.39
N SER A 66 20.50 -14.41 3.83
CA SER A 66 19.30 -13.81 4.44
C SER A 66 18.47 -13.07 3.38
N GLU A 67 17.22 -12.83 3.65
CA GLU A 67 16.31 -11.99 2.84
C GLU A 67 16.63 -10.48 2.96
N LEU A 68 17.61 -10.13 3.78
CA LEU A 68 18.01 -8.74 4.01
C LEU A 68 19.24 -8.40 3.15
N HIS A 69 19.03 -7.66 2.07
CA HIS A 69 20.04 -7.29 1.08
C HIS A 69 20.79 -6.01 1.47
N THR A 70 21.86 -5.67 0.78
CA THR A 70 22.61 -4.44 1.07
C THR A 70 22.29 -3.36 0.04
N LEU A 71 21.64 -2.27 0.45
CA LEU A 71 21.35 -1.11 -0.41
C LEU A 71 22.66 -0.44 -0.85
N ARG A 72 22.78 -0.10 -2.13
CA ARG A 72 23.94 0.55 -2.72
C ARG A 72 23.66 1.99 -3.12
N GLU A 73 22.64 2.19 -3.94
CA GLU A 73 22.30 3.49 -4.49
C GLU A 73 20.79 3.71 -4.45
N VAL A 74 20.38 4.97 -4.40
CA VAL A 74 18.98 5.39 -4.51
C VAL A 74 18.92 6.67 -5.32
N VAL A 75 18.10 6.66 -6.36
CA VAL A 75 17.73 7.81 -7.16
C VAL A 75 16.23 8.06 -6.97
N LEU A 76 15.88 9.20 -6.37
CA LEU A 76 14.47 9.54 -6.12
C LEU A 76 13.71 9.75 -7.42
N GLY A 77 12.53 9.15 -7.49
CA GLY A 77 11.48 9.45 -8.44
C GLY A 77 10.42 10.36 -7.81
N ASP A 78 9.22 9.81 -7.53
CA ASP A 78 8.15 10.55 -6.86
C ASP A 78 8.27 10.44 -5.34
N THR A 79 8.20 11.56 -4.64
CA THR A 79 8.25 11.60 -3.18
C THR A 79 6.86 11.58 -2.54
N HIS A 80 5.80 11.69 -3.33
CA HIS A 80 4.41 11.83 -2.87
C HIS A 80 4.29 12.84 -1.71
N SER A 81 5.04 13.96 -1.79
CA SER A 81 5.21 14.93 -0.69
C SER A 81 3.90 15.50 -0.19
N ARG A 82 2.92 15.67 -1.09
CA ARG A 82 1.58 16.17 -0.76
C ARG A 82 0.82 15.31 0.23
N LEU A 83 1.12 14.02 0.35
CA LEU A 83 0.50 13.15 1.37
C LEU A 83 0.70 13.69 2.78
N ARG A 84 1.78 14.45 3.02
CA ARG A 84 2.11 15.03 4.34
C ARG A 84 1.33 16.29 4.68
N GLU A 85 0.60 16.85 3.73
CA GLU A 85 -0.23 18.05 3.92
C GLU A 85 -1.56 17.75 4.62
N ASN A 86 -1.99 16.48 4.64
CA ASN A 86 -3.26 16.07 5.25
C ASN A 86 -3.10 14.74 6.02
N LEU A 87 -3.49 14.75 7.30
CA LEU A 87 -3.42 13.58 8.17
C LEU A 87 -4.25 12.40 7.65
N GLY A 88 -5.41 12.67 7.09
CA GLY A 88 -6.28 11.62 6.55
C GLY A 88 -5.68 10.91 5.35
N TRP A 89 -4.96 11.61 4.48
CA TRP A 89 -4.20 10.97 3.39
C TRP A 89 -3.09 10.08 3.93
N LEU A 90 -2.35 10.53 4.94
CA LEU A 90 -1.32 9.72 5.59
C LEU A 90 -1.91 8.47 6.27
N GLN A 91 -3.06 8.61 6.93
CA GLN A 91 -3.75 7.48 7.55
C GLN A 91 -4.17 6.43 6.52
N GLN A 92 -4.74 6.86 5.38
CA GLN A 92 -5.12 5.96 4.30
C GLN A 92 -3.90 5.31 3.65
N ALA A 93 -2.87 6.08 3.29
CA ALA A 93 -1.63 5.55 2.72
C ALA A 93 -0.94 4.54 3.66
N SER A 94 -0.86 4.85 4.96
CA SER A 94 -0.28 3.95 5.97
C SER A 94 -1.06 2.66 6.11
N TYR A 95 -2.40 2.72 6.04
CA TYR A 95 -3.23 1.53 6.05
C TYR A 95 -3.01 0.67 4.81
N PHE A 96 -3.00 1.25 3.61
CA PHE A 96 -2.77 0.51 2.36
C PHE A 96 -1.43 -0.20 2.37
N THR A 97 -0.38 0.50 2.82
CA THR A 97 0.96 -0.08 2.98
C THR A 97 0.97 -1.27 3.94
N ALA A 98 0.33 -1.12 5.10
CA ALA A 98 0.25 -2.18 6.10
C ALA A 98 -0.55 -3.39 5.59
N LEU A 99 -1.61 -3.15 4.81
CA LEU A 99 -2.41 -4.23 4.23
C LEU A 99 -1.62 -4.99 3.17
N VAL A 100 -0.91 -4.30 2.26
CA VAL A 100 -0.03 -4.94 1.28
C VAL A 100 1.08 -5.73 1.97
N GLU A 101 1.74 -5.17 3.00
CA GLU A 101 2.78 -5.90 3.74
C GLU A 101 2.25 -7.19 4.40
N GLN A 102 1.01 -7.17 4.84
CA GLN A 102 0.39 -8.33 5.49
C GLN A 102 -0.05 -9.42 4.52
N THR A 103 -0.48 -9.03 3.31
CA THR A 103 -1.15 -9.93 2.36
C THR A 103 -0.25 -10.42 1.24
N THR A 104 0.99 -9.93 1.16
CA THR A 104 1.94 -10.34 0.10
C THR A 104 3.18 -10.97 0.71
N GLU A 105 3.79 -11.90 -0.01
CA GLU A 105 5.04 -12.53 0.39
C GLU A 105 6.26 -11.74 -0.09
N THR A 106 7.41 -11.99 0.53
CA THR A 106 8.71 -11.47 0.08
C THR A 106 9.16 -12.15 -1.19
N GLU A 107 9.85 -11.41 -2.05
CA GLU A 107 10.46 -11.91 -3.30
C GLU A 107 9.47 -12.62 -4.25
N THR A 108 8.17 -12.28 -4.14
CA THR A 108 7.11 -12.77 -5.03
C THR A 108 6.59 -11.61 -5.88
N PRO A 109 6.90 -11.55 -7.18
CA PRO A 109 6.47 -10.47 -8.06
C PRO A 109 4.95 -10.35 -8.16
N LEU A 110 4.43 -9.17 -7.87
CA LEU A 110 3.01 -8.81 -7.96
C LEU A 110 2.87 -7.44 -8.66
N PRO A 111 3.13 -7.37 -9.97
CA PRO A 111 3.19 -6.09 -10.69
C PRO A 111 1.88 -5.31 -10.63
N LYS A 112 0.74 -5.98 -10.59
CA LYS A 112 -0.57 -5.32 -10.46
C LYS A 112 -0.80 -4.72 -9.07
N VAL A 113 -0.31 -5.37 -8.00
CA VAL A 113 -0.35 -4.81 -6.65
C VAL A 113 0.56 -3.58 -6.54
N TYR A 114 1.74 -3.61 -7.16
CA TYR A 114 2.61 -2.45 -7.26
C TYR A 114 1.91 -1.29 -7.98
N GLN A 115 1.29 -1.55 -9.13
CA GLN A 115 0.56 -0.52 -9.88
C GLN A 115 -0.63 0.02 -9.09
N LEU A 116 -1.40 -0.85 -8.42
CA LEU A 116 -2.51 -0.46 -7.54
C LEU A 116 -2.06 0.51 -6.44
N MET A 117 -0.90 0.24 -5.81
CA MET A 117 -0.32 1.13 -4.80
C MET A 117 0.08 2.48 -5.38
N ARG A 118 0.76 2.52 -6.53
CA ARG A 118 1.13 3.77 -7.20
C ARG A 118 -0.10 4.61 -7.51
N ASP A 119 -1.10 3.99 -8.14
CA ASP A 119 -2.31 4.68 -8.57
C ASP A 119 -3.08 5.27 -7.39
N VAL A 120 -3.24 4.52 -6.29
CA VAL A 120 -3.95 5.03 -5.13
C VAL A 120 -3.19 6.16 -4.44
N LEU A 121 -1.86 6.07 -4.31
CA LEU A 121 -1.06 7.14 -3.69
C LEU A 121 -1.12 8.44 -4.50
N ALA A 122 -1.02 8.35 -5.83
CA ALA A 122 -1.19 9.50 -6.71
C ALA A 122 -2.59 10.12 -6.58
N ARG A 123 -3.61 9.27 -6.35
CA ARG A 123 -5.01 9.71 -6.27
C ARG A 123 -5.38 10.31 -4.91
N LEU A 124 -4.77 9.88 -3.82
CA LEU A 124 -5.11 10.36 -2.48
C LEU A 124 -5.09 11.89 -2.39
N CYS A 125 -4.09 12.52 -2.96
CA CYS A 125 -3.94 13.99 -2.92
C CYS A 125 -4.86 14.76 -3.88
N ALA A 126 -5.66 14.07 -4.68
CA ALA A 126 -6.56 14.71 -5.67
C ALA A 126 -7.94 15.07 -5.08
N ALA A 127 -8.32 14.49 -3.94
CA ALA A 127 -9.61 14.72 -3.28
C ALA A 127 -9.48 14.56 -1.76
N ALA A 128 -10.50 15.03 -1.03
CA ALA A 128 -10.58 14.80 0.42
C ALA A 128 -10.58 13.29 0.74
N PRO A 129 -10.01 12.89 1.88
CA PRO A 129 -10.07 11.50 2.33
C PRO A 129 -11.50 10.99 2.38
N ASN A 130 -11.72 9.75 1.95
CA ASN A 130 -13.06 9.20 1.85
C ASN A 130 -13.04 7.68 2.05
N PRO A 131 -13.98 7.09 2.84
CA PRO A 131 -14.08 5.64 3.03
C PRO A 131 -14.18 4.84 1.73
N ARG A 132 -14.80 5.40 0.70
CA ARG A 132 -14.92 4.82 -0.63
C ARG A 132 -13.56 4.43 -1.25
N THR A 133 -12.54 5.28 -1.08
CA THR A 133 -11.17 5.00 -1.54
C THR A 133 -10.60 3.79 -0.81
N VAL A 134 -10.87 3.67 0.49
CA VAL A 134 -10.43 2.52 1.31
C VAL A 134 -11.10 1.23 0.83
N PHE A 135 -12.43 1.23 0.67
CA PHE A 135 -13.17 0.06 0.19
C PHE A 135 -12.73 -0.36 -1.22
N ALA A 136 -12.50 0.61 -2.11
CA ALA A 136 -12.04 0.32 -3.45
C ALA A 136 -10.65 -0.33 -3.45
N PHE A 137 -9.74 0.17 -2.61
CA PHE A 137 -8.41 -0.40 -2.47
C PHE A 137 -8.47 -1.83 -1.90
N GLU A 138 -9.24 -2.05 -0.83
CA GLU A 138 -9.44 -3.36 -0.22
C GLU A 138 -9.96 -4.37 -1.25
N LEU A 139 -11.03 -4.04 -1.97
CA LEU A 139 -11.65 -4.91 -2.96
C LEU A 139 -10.70 -5.22 -4.13
N LYS A 140 -10.03 -4.21 -4.67
CA LYS A 140 -9.06 -4.39 -5.77
C LYS A 140 -7.87 -5.24 -5.35
N LEU A 141 -7.35 -5.04 -4.14
CA LEU A 141 -6.25 -5.84 -3.63
C LEU A 141 -6.67 -7.30 -3.44
N LEU A 142 -7.83 -7.55 -2.83
CA LEU A 142 -8.37 -8.90 -2.66
C LEU A 142 -8.58 -9.58 -4.00
N GLU A 143 -9.09 -8.89 -5.01
CA GLU A 143 -9.26 -9.41 -6.37
C GLU A 143 -7.91 -9.81 -6.99
N GLU A 144 -6.89 -8.96 -6.89
CA GLU A 144 -5.55 -9.26 -7.42
C GLU A 144 -4.86 -10.43 -6.70
N LEU A 145 -5.24 -10.70 -5.46
CA LEU A 145 -4.77 -11.85 -4.68
C LEU A 145 -5.59 -13.12 -4.91
N GLY A 146 -6.65 -13.06 -5.72
CA GLY A 146 -7.57 -14.18 -5.91
C GLY A 146 -8.47 -14.49 -4.71
N LEU A 147 -8.62 -13.53 -3.81
CA LEU A 147 -9.43 -13.62 -2.58
C LEU A 147 -10.67 -12.70 -2.66
N GLY A 148 -11.04 -12.23 -3.84
CA GLY A 148 -12.19 -11.34 -4.01
C GLY A 148 -13.50 -11.99 -3.57
N PRO A 149 -14.48 -11.22 -3.03
CA PRO A 149 -15.79 -11.75 -2.68
C PRO A 149 -16.54 -12.20 -3.92
N GLU A 150 -17.33 -13.28 -3.77
CA GLU A 150 -18.17 -13.80 -4.86
C GLU A 150 -19.18 -12.75 -5.34
N PRO A 151 -19.39 -12.60 -6.67
CA PRO A 151 -20.30 -11.60 -7.23
C PRO A 151 -21.75 -11.71 -6.70
N ASN A 152 -22.15 -12.92 -6.32
CA ASN A 152 -23.49 -13.23 -5.81
C ASN A 152 -23.56 -13.40 -4.28
N ASP A 153 -22.58 -12.90 -3.56
CA ASP A 153 -22.60 -12.94 -2.09
C ASP A 153 -23.90 -12.32 -1.56
N THR A 154 -24.69 -13.10 -0.85
CA THR A 154 -26.00 -12.71 -0.33
C THR A 154 -25.91 -11.97 1.01
N SER A 155 -24.73 -11.85 1.60
CA SER A 155 -24.47 -11.10 2.83
C SER A 155 -24.61 -9.59 2.65
N LEU A 156 -24.51 -9.11 1.38
CA LEU A 156 -24.75 -7.72 1.00
C LEU A 156 -26.15 -7.52 0.38
N SER A 157 -26.78 -6.38 0.67
CA SER A 157 -27.94 -5.93 -0.06
C SER A 157 -27.65 -5.77 -1.56
N ALA A 158 -28.66 -5.83 -2.42
CA ALA A 158 -28.49 -5.67 -3.87
C ALA A 158 -27.75 -4.36 -4.22
N GLY A 159 -28.11 -3.26 -3.53
CA GLY A 159 -27.47 -1.94 -3.72
C GLY A 159 -26.01 -1.92 -3.28
N ALA A 160 -25.66 -2.55 -2.16
CA ALA A 160 -24.28 -2.61 -1.68
C ALA A 160 -23.43 -3.52 -2.57
N ARG A 161 -23.96 -4.65 -3.07
CA ARG A 161 -23.29 -5.50 -4.08
C ARG A 161 -22.96 -4.75 -5.37
N GLN A 162 -23.93 -3.98 -5.87
CA GLN A 162 -23.70 -3.17 -7.07
C GLN A 162 -22.57 -2.18 -6.85
N VAL A 163 -22.54 -1.51 -5.68
CA VAL A 163 -21.48 -0.58 -5.30
C VAL A 163 -20.14 -1.31 -5.17
N ALA A 164 -20.08 -2.45 -4.47
CA ALA A 164 -18.86 -3.25 -4.34
C ALA A 164 -18.30 -3.63 -5.72
N GLY A 165 -19.14 -4.15 -6.60
CA GLY A 165 -18.74 -4.48 -7.97
C GLY A 165 -18.28 -3.26 -8.79
N ALA A 166 -18.86 -2.08 -8.58
CA ALA A 166 -18.40 -0.86 -9.21
C ALA A 166 -17.04 -0.42 -8.65
N LEU A 167 -16.83 -0.49 -7.33
CA LEU A 167 -15.55 -0.17 -6.67
C LEU A 167 -14.41 -1.09 -7.13
N THR A 168 -14.71 -2.36 -7.38
CA THR A 168 -13.72 -3.34 -7.88
C THR A 168 -13.31 -3.05 -9.33
N ARG A 169 -14.29 -2.82 -10.21
CA ARG A 169 -14.05 -2.78 -11.67
C ARG A 169 -13.73 -1.39 -12.24
N SER A 170 -14.21 -0.31 -11.60
CA SER A 170 -14.01 1.05 -12.11
C SER A 170 -12.57 1.52 -11.90
N ASP A 171 -12.12 2.42 -12.77
CA ASP A 171 -10.92 3.21 -12.54
C ASP A 171 -11.12 4.21 -11.38
N TRP A 172 -10.04 4.84 -10.95
CA TRP A 172 -10.11 5.77 -9.81
C TRP A 172 -10.98 6.99 -10.07
N ASP A 173 -11.12 7.42 -11.33
CA ASP A 173 -12.00 8.53 -11.70
C ASP A 173 -13.47 8.13 -11.66
N GLY A 174 -13.80 6.93 -12.08
CA GLY A 174 -15.11 6.33 -11.90
C GLY A 174 -15.48 6.19 -10.42
N ILE A 175 -14.55 5.65 -9.62
CA ILE A 175 -14.72 5.54 -8.17
C ILE A 175 -14.97 6.92 -7.53
N ALA A 176 -14.25 7.96 -7.93
CA ALA A 176 -14.44 9.32 -7.40
C ALA A 176 -15.85 9.88 -7.64
N ARG A 177 -16.52 9.47 -8.70
CA ARG A 177 -17.89 9.89 -9.04
C ARG A 177 -18.99 9.09 -8.33
N LEU A 178 -18.67 7.91 -7.80
CA LEU A 178 -19.64 7.08 -7.08
C LEU A 178 -20.11 7.80 -5.82
N LYS A 179 -21.41 7.83 -5.61
CA LYS A 179 -22.03 8.33 -4.38
C LYS A 179 -22.52 7.13 -3.58
N LEU A 180 -22.04 7.00 -2.37
CA LEU A 180 -22.46 5.97 -1.43
C LEU A 180 -23.38 6.60 -0.39
N SER A 181 -24.52 5.97 -0.12
CA SER A 181 -25.34 6.34 1.02
C SER A 181 -24.66 5.93 2.34
N GLU A 182 -25.03 6.56 3.45
CA GLU A 182 -24.51 6.17 4.77
C GLU A 182 -24.81 4.70 5.11
N ALA A 183 -25.96 4.19 4.67
CA ALA A 183 -26.32 2.79 4.84
C ALA A 183 -25.33 1.87 4.08
N GLN A 184 -25.02 2.18 2.82
CA GLN A 184 -24.04 1.42 2.02
C GLN A 184 -22.62 1.49 2.61
N VAL A 185 -22.21 2.66 3.14
CA VAL A 185 -20.91 2.80 3.81
C VAL A 185 -20.84 1.90 5.06
N ARG A 186 -21.90 1.88 5.90
CA ARG A 186 -21.95 1.01 7.09
C ARG A 186 -21.93 -0.47 6.70
N GLU A 187 -22.72 -0.86 5.71
CA GLU A 187 -22.83 -2.23 5.23
C GLU A 187 -21.50 -2.73 4.64
N LEU A 188 -20.85 -1.95 3.75
CA LEU A 188 -19.55 -2.29 3.19
C LEU A 188 -18.44 -2.35 4.26
N ARG A 189 -18.47 -1.43 5.23
CA ARG A 189 -17.52 -1.42 6.35
C ARG A 189 -17.59 -2.73 7.15
N GLN A 190 -18.80 -3.16 7.48
CA GLN A 190 -19.03 -4.39 8.25
C GLN A 190 -18.71 -5.63 7.44
N PHE A 191 -19.22 -5.69 6.21
CA PHE A 191 -18.95 -6.80 5.29
C PHE A 191 -17.45 -7.02 5.08
N LEU A 192 -16.72 -5.98 4.61
CA LEU A 192 -15.29 -6.10 4.36
C LEU A 192 -14.49 -6.38 5.63
N HIS A 193 -14.96 -5.92 6.80
CA HIS A 193 -14.32 -6.29 8.06
C HIS A 193 -14.41 -7.80 8.32
N GLY A 194 -15.61 -8.37 8.29
CA GLY A 194 -15.81 -9.81 8.46
C GLY A 194 -15.06 -10.61 7.41
N PHE A 195 -15.25 -10.25 6.13
CA PHE A 195 -14.61 -10.92 5.00
C PHE A 195 -13.08 -10.98 5.12
N MET A 196 -12.45 -9.85 5.48
CA MET A 196 -10.98 -9.84 5.66
C MET A 196 -10.53 -10.62 6.89
N ILE A 197 -11.28 -10.66 7.98
CA ILE A 197 -10.95 -11.51 9.14
C ILE A 197 -10.97 -12.99 8.72
N ASP A 198 -11.99 -13.39 7.97
CA ASP A 198 -12.18 -14.79 7.57
C ASP A 198 -11.09 -15.25 6.55
N ASN A 199 -10.59 -14.35 5.72
CA ASN A 199 -9.62 -14.68 4.66
C ASN A 199 -8.17 -14.32 4.98
N LEU A 200 -7.91 -13.33 5.85
CA LEU A 200 -6.58 -12.81 6.15
C LEU A 200 -6.16 -13.02 7.62
N GLU A 201 -6.99 -13.69 8.42
CA GLU A 201 -6.81 -13.95 9.86
C GLU A 201 -6.78 -12.67 10.72
N ARG A 202 -6.28 -11.58 10.22
CA ARG A 202 -6.18 -10.28 10.91
C ARG A 202 -6.30 -9.11 9.95
N ILE A 203 -6.62 -7.95 10.47
CA ILE A 203 -6.67 -6.68 9.74
C ILE A 203 -5.70 -5.69 10.38
N PRO A 204 -4.92 -4.92 9.60
CA PRO A 204 -4.08 -3.88 10.17
C PRO A 204 -4.90 -2.90 11.02
N PRO A 205 -4.48 -2.58 12.26
CA PRO A 205 -5.24 -1.71 13.18
C PRO A 205 -5.46 -0.28 12.63
N ALA A 206 -4.64 0.14 11.68
CA ALA A 206 -4.78 1.43 10.99
C ALA A 206 -6.07 1.56 10.16
N ARG A 207 -6.81 0.45 9.87
CA ARG A 207 -8.05 0.47 9.09
C ARG A 207 -9.09 1.44 9.63
N THR A 208 -9.31 1.42 10.95
CA THR A 208 -10.31 2.29 11.58
C THR A 208 -9.99 3.76 11.38
N ALA A 209 -8.73 4.17 11.54
CA ALA A 209 -8.29 5.53 11.30
C ALA A 209 -8.44 5.92 9.82
N ALA A 210 -8.07 5.04 8.90
CA ALA A 210 -8.20 5.27 7.45
C ALA A 210 -9.65 5.44 6.99
N LEU A 211 -10.60 4.68 7.57
CA LEU A 211 -12.03 4.78 7.26
C LEU A 211 -12.71 6.01 7.87
N ASN A 212 -12.17 6.57 8.94
CA ASN A 212 -12.68 7.76 9.62
C ASN A 212 -11.92 9.04 9.22
N ALA A 213 -10.96 8.94 8.31
CA ALA A 213 -10.20 10.07 7.80
C ALA A 213 -11.11 11.08 7.08
N THR A 214 -10.94 12.38 7.38
CA THR A 214 -11.69 13.52 6.84
C THR A 214 -10.75 14.60 6.31
#